data_061d02036b4dd9d3bbc4f2ddcd9e53ea
#
_entry.id   061d02036b4dd9d3bbc4f2ddcd9e53ea
#
_cell.length_a   1.000
_cell.length_b   1.000
_cell.length_c   1.000
_cell.angle_alpha   90.00
_cell.angle_beta   90.00
_cell.angle_gamma   90.00
#
_symmetry.space_group_name_H-M   'P 1'
#
loop_
_entity.id
_entity.type
_entity.pdbx_description
1 polymer ?
#
loop_
_entity_poly.entity_id
_entity_poly.type
_entity_poly.pdbx_seq_one_letter_code
_entity_poly.pdbx_strand_id
1 'polypeptide(L)'
;MNFLKKIIEIKKKEIKRDIKKYSIKILEKKFFFQRKCLSLKRKIKNDHIGIISEFKRKSPSKNFNNENIRLENLCKEYKEAGSIGISILTDKNFFLGSSKDFSKLRKYISLPLLIKDFIIDEYQIIHSKALGADAILLIAKILKKKKIKLLATLAKSLGLEVILELHSKTDISKISDEIDILGINNRDLSTLNVDIHNSNKFYSLIPKNFPIISESGIYNINNIFFLKKLGFNGFLIGEKFLSSFNPGDSCKQFIKNVKKIKNMWIKIQ
;
A
#
# COMPACT_ATOMS: atom_id res chain seq x y z
N MET A 1 -12.29 19.94 13.55
CA MET A 1 -12.47 18.48 13.56
C MET A 1 -11.20 17.83 13.03
N ASN A 2 -10.65 16.81 13.73
CA ASN A 2 -9.42 16.12 13.30
C ASN A 2 -9.65 15.45 11.93
N PHE A 3 -8.71 15.62 11.00
CA PHE A 3 -8.75 15.08 9.62
C PHE A 3 -9.12 13.60 9.57
N LEU A 4 -8.51 12.77 10.43
CA LEU A 4 -8.80 11.33 10.49
C LEU A 4 -10.24 11.02 10.95
N LYS A 5 -10.81 11.81 11.89
CA LYS A 5 -12.22 11.64 12.30
C LYS A 5 -13.16 11.92 11.13
N LYS A 6 -12.89 12.97 10.35
CA LYS A 6 -13.67 13.30 9.15
C LYS A 6 -13.63 12.17 8.12
N ILE A 7 -12.45 11.57 7.90
CA ILE A 7 -12.29 10.42 6.99
C ILE A 7 -13.17 9.25 7.44
N ILE A 8 -13.12 8.88 8.72
CA ILE A 8 -13.87 7.74 9.28
C ILE A 8 -15.38 7.95 9.11
N GLU A 9 -15.89 9.16 9.37
CA GLU A 9 -17.31 9.47 9.20
C GLU A 9 -17.76 9.37 7.74
N ILE A 10 -16.96 9.88 6.82
CA ILE A 10 -17.23 9.76 5.39
C ILE A 10 -17.23 8.28 4.97
N LYS A 11 -16.23 7.49 5.38
CA LYS A 11 -16.16 6.05 5.08
C LYS A 11 -17.37 5.28 5.62
N LYS A 12 -17.84 5.56 6.81
CA LYS A 12 -19.08 4.95 7.34
C LYS A 12 -20.30 5.21 6.44
N LYS A 13 -20.42 6.43 5.90
CA LYS A 13 -21.51 6.79 4.97
C LYS A 13 -21.34 6.07 3.62
N GLU A 14 -20.11 5.99 3.10
CA GLU A 14 -19.79 5.26 1.86
C GLU A 14 -20.16 3.78 2.00
N ILE A 15 -19.70 3.12 3.07
CA ILE A 15 -19.96 1.70 3.33
C ILE A 15 -21.47 1.43 3.36
N LYS A 16 -22.25 2.25 4.11
CA LYS A 16 -23.70 2.09 4.17
C LYS A 16 -24.38 2.19 2.80
N ARG A 17 -23.92 3.11 1.95
CA ARG A 17 -24.41 3.27 0.58
C ARG A 17 -24.01 2.07 -0.29
N ASP A 18 -22.77 1.62 -0.19
CA ASP A 18 -22.21 0.60 -1.05
C ASP A 18 -22.78 -0.80 -0.72
N ILE A 19 -23.07 -1.11 0.55
CA ILE A 19 -23.80 -2.31 0.98
C ILE A 19 -25.19 -2.38 0.31
N LYS A 20 -25.90 -1.24 0.25
CA LYS A 20 -27.22 -1.19 -0.42
C LYS A 20 -27.12 -1.46 -1.92
N LYS A 21 -26.03 -1.03 -2.55
CA LYS A 21 -25.80 -1.17 -3.99
C LYS A 21 -25.25 -2.55 -4.36
N TYR A 22 -24.36 -3.08 -3.54
CA TYR A 22 -23.67 -4.35 -3.77
C TYR A 22 -23.72 -5.18 -2.49
N SER A 23 -24.72 -6.06 -2.36
CA SER A 23 -24.74 -6.98 -1.21
C SER A 23 -23.54 -7.94 -1.24
N ILE A 24 -23.19 -8.51 -0.09
CA ILE A 24 -22.10 -9.50 0.03
C ILE A 24 -22.32 -10.63 -0.97
N LYS A 25 -23.55 -11.16 -1.09
CA LYS A 25 -23.90 -12.22 -2.06
C LYS A 25 -23.57 -11.84 -3.51
N ILE A 26 -23.73 -10.55 -3.89
CA ILE A 26 -23.37 -10.05 -5.21
C ILE A 26 -21.84 -9.99 -5.36
N LEU A 27 -21.13 -9.54 -4.32
CA LEU A 27 -19.68 -9.45 -4.35
C LEU A 27 -19.01 -10.83 -4.47
N GLU A 28 -19.50 -11.83 -3.74
CA GLU A 28 -19.00 -13.21 -3.77
C GLU A 28 -19.15 -13.88 -5.15
N LYS A 29 -20.12 -13.44 -5.96
CA LYS A 29 -20.32 -13.91 -7.35
C LYS A 29 -19.42 -13.20 -8.36
N LYS A 30 -18.64 -12.18 -7.98
CA LYS A 30 -17.74 -11.49 -8.91
C LYS A 30 -16.61 -12.39 -9.37
N PHE A 31 -16.21 -12.23 -10.64
CA PHE A 31 -15.20 -13.05 -11.30
C PHE A 31 -13.90 -13.20 -10.51
N PHE A 32 -13.42 -12.12 -9.89
CA PHE A 32 -12.17 -12.15 -9.15
C PHE A 32 -12.29 -12.70 -7.72
N PHE A 33 -13.50 -12.93 -7.20
CA PHE A 33 -13.68 -13.34 -5.82
C PHE A 33 -13.03 -14.70 -5.53
N GLN A 34 -13.16 -15.65 -6.46
CA GLN A 34 -12.58 -16.99 -6.33
C GLN A 34 -11.11 -17.07 -6.77
N ARG A 35 -10.54 -15.97 -7.26
CA ARG A 35 -9.17 -15.96 -7.75
C ARG A 35 -8.18 -16.17 -6.59
N LYS A 36 -7.18 -17.04 -6.79
CA LYS A 36 -6.04 -17.16 -5.88
C LYS A 36 -5.22 -15.87 -5.89
N CYS A 37 -4.97 -15.30 -4.71
CA CYS A 37 -4.19 -14.08 -4.57
C CYS A 37 -2.70 -14.31 -4.86
N LEU A 38 -2.05 -13.29 -5.40
CA LEU A 38 -0.61 -13.26 -5.58
C LEU A 38 0.05 -12.75 -4.30
N SER A 39 1.15 -13.37 -3.87
CA SER A 39 1.80 -12.98 -2.62
C SER A 39 2.75 -11.81 -2.80
N LEU A 40 2.41 -10.67 -2.21
CA LEU A 40 3.29 -9.51 -2.07
C LEU A 40 4.38 -9.78 -1.03
N LYS A 41 4.05 -10.46 0.06
CA LYS A 41 4.99 -10.91 1.09
C LYS A 41 6.14 -11.72 0.52
N ARG A 42 5.83 -12.70 -0.34
CA ARG A 42 6.83 -13.52 -1.02
C ARG A 42 7.71 -12.67 -1.96
N LYS A 43 7.11 -11.72 -2.69
CA LYS A 43 7.86 -10.80 -3.56
C LYS A 43 8.84 -9.93 -2.76
N ILE A 44 8.41 -9.39 -1.60
CA ILE A 44 9.27 -8.59 -0.72
C ILE A 44 10.42 -9.44 -0.15
N LYS A 45 10.15 -10.70 0.26
CA LYS A 45 11.18 -11.58 0.80
C LYS A 45 12.21 -12.01 -0.24
N ASN A 46 11.78 -12.21 -1.48
CA ASN A 46 12.65 -12.68 -2.57
C ASN A 46 13.43 -11.55 -3.24
N ASP A 47 13.03 -10.30 -3.06
CA ASP A 47 13.75 -9.13 -3.55
C ASP A 47 14.46 -8.43 -2.40
N HIS A 48 15.79 -8.24 -2.53
CA HIS A 48 16.57 -7.58 -1.50
C HIS A 48 16.22 -6.08 -1.35
N ILE A 49 15.65 -5.45 -2.41
CA ILE A 49 15.22 -4.05 -2.43
C ILE A 49 13.94 -3.95 -3.27
N GLY A 50 12.84 -4.45 -2.72
CA GLY A 50 11.57 -4.51 -3.43
C GLY A 50 10.87 -3.15 -3.51
N ILE A 51 10.60 -2.65 -4.73
CA ILE A 51 9.84 -1.40 -4.94
C ILE A 51 8.39 -1.73 -5.23
N ILE A 52 7.48 -1.20 -4.40
CA ILE A 52 6.03 -1.18 -4.61
C ILE A 52 5.69 0.19 -5.15
N SER A 53 5.27 0.28 -6.42
CA SER A 53 4.92 1.56 -7.03
C SER A 53 3.48 1.92 -6.73
N GLU A 54 3.25 3.16 -6.29
CA GLU A 54 1.92 3.65 -5.93
C GLU A 54 1.32 4.51 -7.04
N PHE A 55 0.03 4.32 -7.30
CA PHE A 55 -0.78 5.21 -8.10
C PHE A 55 -1.83 5.93 -7.25
N LYS A 56 -1.92 7.23 -7.45
CA LYS A 56 -2.98 8.11 -6.92
C LYS A 56 -3.22 9.29 -7.87
N ARG A 57 -4.47 9.70 -8.03
CA ARG A 57 -4.81 10.85 -8.88
C ARG A 57 -4.59 12.19 -8.18
N LYS A 58 -4.85 12.23 -6.88
CA LYS A 58 -4.73 13.43 -6.03
C LYS A 58 -4.06 13.10 -4.72
N SER A 59 -3.48 14.10 -4.07
CA SER A 59 -2.97 13.99 -2.71
C SER A 59 -3.42 15.19 -1.87
N PRO A 60 -3.90 14.98 -0.63
CA PRO A 60 -4.20 16.08 0.28
C PRO A 60 -2.98 16.92 0.68
N SER A 61 -1.78 16.34 0.55
CA SER A 61 -0.53 16.96 0.98
C SER A 61 0.23 17.70 -0.11
N LYS A 62 -0.18 17.57 -1.39
CA LYS A 62 0.47 18.22 -2.52
C LYS A 62 -0.53 18.58 -3.60
N ASN A 63 -0.32 19.74 -4.18
CA ASN A 63 -1.13 20.23 -5.29
C ASN A 63 -0.64 19.63 -6.62
N PHE A 64 -0.84 18.32 -6.82
CA PHE A 64 -0.71 17.68 -8.12
C PHE A 64 -2.01 16.97 -8.49
N ASN A 65 -2.31 17.00 -9.76
CA ASN A 65 -3.48 16.32 -10.32
C ASN A 65 -3.04 15.40 -11.47
N ASN A 66 -3.23 14.10 -11.25
CA ASN A 66 -2.89 13.03 -12.21
C ASN A 66 -4.15 12.44 -12.87
N GLU A 67 -5.23 13.23 -12.99
CA GLU A 67 -6.50 12.75 -13.56
C GLU A 67 -6.36 12.27 -15.01
N ASN A 68 -5.48 12.92 -15.78
CA ASN A 68 -5.23 12.59 -17.19
C ASN A 68 -4.35 11.35 -17.38
N ILE A 69 -3.74 10.81 -16.33
CA ILE A 69 -2.91 9.62 -16.44
C ILE A 69 -3.80 8.39 -16.60
N ARG A 70 -3.62 7.66 -17.69
CA ARG A 70 -4.26 6.36 -17.88
C ARG A 70 -3.63 5.32 -16.96
N LEU A 71 -4.39 4.89 -15.95
CA LEU A 71 -3.93 3.96 -14.93
C LEU A 71 -3.33 2.68 -15.52
N GLU A 72 -3.99 2.13 -16.53
CA GLU A 72 -3.58 0.86 -17.15
C GLU A 72 -2.20 0.96 -17.82
N ASN A 73 -1.92 2.08 -18.49
CA ASN A 73 -0.64 2.31 -19.15
C ASN A 73 0.47 2.48 -18.11
N LEU A 74 0.27 3.36 -17.13
CA LEU A 74 1.26 3.60 -16.08
C LEU A 74 1.57 2.33 -15.27
N CYS A 75 0.56 1.52 -14.96
CA CYS A 75 0.78 0.28 -14.22
C CYS A 75 1.52 -0.79 -15.07
N LYS A 76 1.35 -0.80 -16.39
CA LYS A 76 2.21 -1.62 -17.28
C LYS A 76 3.64 -1.14 -17.24
N GLU A 77 3.88 0.17 -17.35
CA GLU A 77 5.22 0.77 -17.23
C GLU A 77 5.86 0.46 -15.88
N TYR A 78 5.12 0.55 -14.77
CA TYR A 78 5.60 0.15 -13.44
C TYR A 78 6.02 -1.32 -13.39
N LYS A 79 5.22 -2.21 -13.99
CA LYS A 79 5.56 -3.64 -14.11
C LYS A 79 6.84 -3.84 -14.93
N GLU A 80 6.96 -3.20 -16.07
CA GLU A 80 8.12 -3.27 -16.97
C GLU A 80 9.38 -2.67 -16.34
N ALA A 81 9.22 -1.61 -15.52
CA ALA A 81 10.30 -1.03 -14.74
C ALA A 81 10.87 -2.02 -13.69
N GLY A 82 10.11 -3.06 -13.33
CA GLY A 82 10.51 -4.06 -12.34
C GLY A 82 9.97 -3.85 -10.94
N SER A 83 8.84 -3.14 -10.79
CA SER A 83 8.10 -3.09 -9.53
C SER A 83 7.68 -4.49 -9.11
N ILE A 84 7.75 -4.80 -7.82
CA ILE A 84 7.36 -6.10 -7.25
C ILE A 84 5.87 -6.21 -6.93
N GLY A 85 5.19 -5.07 -6.86
CA GLY A 85 3.76 -4.92 -6.62
C GLY A 85 3.31 -3.50 -6.93
N ILE A 86 2.00 -3.29 -7.01
CA ILE A 86 1.42 -1.97 -7.29
C ILE A 86 0.39 -1.65 -6.21
N SER A 87 0.53 -0.48 -5.60
CA SER A 87 -0.42 0.11 -4.64
C SER A 87 -1.34 1.10 -5.34
N ILE A 88 -2.64 0.98 -5.14
CA ILE A 88 -3.63 1.84 -5.79
C ILE A 88 -4.55 2.45 -4.76
N LEU A 89 -4.58 3.79 -4.70
CA LEU A 89 -5.52 4.52 -3.87
C LEU A 89 -6.93 4.38 -4.46
N THR A 90 -7.84 3.82 -3.67
CA THR A 90 -9.25 3.64 -4.07
C THR A 90 -10.21 4.63 -3.41
N ASP A 91 -9.73 5.37 -2.40
CA ASP A 91 -10.52 6.43 -1.77
C ASP A 91 -10.91 7.53 -2.75
N LYS A 92 -12.22 7.76 -2.87
CA LYS A 92 -12.79 8.72 -3.82
C LYS A 92 -12.65 10.17 -3.34
N ASN A 93 -12.87 10.42 -2.07
CA ASN A 93 -13.05 11.78 -1.56
C ASN A 93 -11.73 12.55 -1.40
N PHE A 94 -10.67 11.85 -0.99
CA PHE A 94 -9.39 12.48 -0.66
C PHE A 94 -8.34 12.26 -1.74
N PHE A 95 -8.44 11.15 -2.51
CA PHE A 95 -7.42 10.75 -3.49
C PHE A 95 -7.95 10.62 -4.91
N LEU A 96 -9.23 10.88 -5.17
CA LEU A 96 -9.91 10.69 -6.46
C LEU A 96 -9.76 9.27 -7.01
N GLY A 97 -9.74 8.29 -6.09
CA GLY A 97 -9.62 6.89 -6.41
C GLY A 97 -10.91 6.27 -6.98
N SER A 98 -10.78 5.09 -7.59
CA SER A 98 -11.89 4.39 -8.21
C SER A 98 -11.75 2.87 -8.07
N SER A 99 -12.74 2.25 -7.42
CA SER A 99 -12.86 0.79 -7.34
C SER A 99 -13.05 0.15 -8.73
N LYS A 100 -13.74 0.86 -9.65
CA LYS A 100 -13.95 0.37 -11.01
C LYS A 100 -12.64 0.28 -11.79
N ASP A 101 -11.78 1.28 -11.63
CA ASP A 101 -10.46 1.30 -12.29
C ASP A 101 -9.56 0.21 -11.74
N PHE A 102 -9.60 -0.03 -10.42
CA PHE A 102 -8.88 -1.14 -9.81
C PHE A 102 -9.28 -2.49 -10.42
N SER A 103 -10.58 -2.76 -10.52
CA SER A 103 -11.09 -4.01 -11.08
C SER A 103 -10.77 -4.17 -12.58
N LYS A 104 -10.78 -3.07 -13.36
CA LYS A 104 -10.32 -3.09 -14.75
C LYS A 104 -8.84 -3.43 -14.85
N LEU A 105 -8.01 -2.76 -14.04
CA LEU A 105 -6.58 -2.99 -14.03
C LEU A 105 -6.20 -4.44 -13.75
N ARG A 106 -6.90 -5.10 -12.82
CA ARG A 106 -6.63 -6.51 -12.47
C ARG A 106 -6.64 -7.45 -13.68
N LYS A 107 -7.38 -7.13 -14.74
CA LYS A 107 -7.41 -7.94 -15.97
C LYS A 107 -6.08 -7.93 -16.73
N TYR A 108 -5.27 -6.88 -16.58
CA TYR A 108 -4.06 -6.65 -17.37
C TYR A 108 -2.77 -6.81 -16.58
N ILE A 109 -2.82 -6.74 -15.26
CA ILE A 109 -1.63 -6.74 -14.41
C ILE A 109 -1.48 -8.07 -13.66
N SER A 110 -0.35 -8.72 -13.84
CA SER A 110 0.03 -9.99 -13.19
C SER A 110 0.94 -9.81 -11.96
N LEU A 111 1.04 -8.58 -11.43
CA LEU A 111 1.71 -8.30 -10.16
C LEU A 111 0.72 -8.32 -9.00
N PRO A 112 1.18 -8.51 -7.74
CA PRO A 112 0.37 -8.26 -6.56
C PRO A 112 -0.18 -6.83 -6.57
N LEU A 113 -1.49 -6.68 -6.34
CA LEU A 113 -2.18 -5.41 -6.24
C LEU A 113 -2.64 -5.17 -4.79
N LEU A 114 -2.16 -4.05 -4.23
CA LEU A 114 -2.57 -3.56 -2.92
C LEU A 114 -3.69 -2.54 -3.07
N ILE A 115 -4.85 -2.78 -2.45
CA ILE A 115 -5.84 -1.73 -2.22
C ILE A 115 -5.37 -0.86 -1.07
N LYS A 116 -5.15 0.42 -1.35
CA LYS A 116 -4.80 1.43 -0.36
C LYS A 116 -6.00 2.34 -0.12
N ASP A 117 -6.70 2.06 0.97
CA ASP A 117 -7.91 2.76 1.39
C ASP A 117 -7.98 2.81 2.93
N PHE A 118 -8.90 3.57 3.48
CA PHE A 118 -9.21 3.60 4.92
C PHE A 118 -10.18 2.46 5.25
N ILE A 119 -9.64 1.27 5.49
CA ILE A 119 -10.45 0.08 5.81
C ILE A 119 -10.83 0.12 7.30
N ILE A 120 -12.13 0.11 7.58
CA ILE A 120 -12.71 0.15 8.93
C ILE A 120 -13.81 -0.90 9.15
N ASP A 121 -14.19 -1.62 8.10
CA ASP A 121 -15.33 -2.54 8.12
C ASP A 121 -15.05 -3.80 7.29
N GLU A 122 -15.65 -4.94 7.68
CA GLU A 122 -15.54 -6.23 7.02
C GLU A 122 -16.02 -6.19 5.57
N TYR A 123 -17.05 -5.41 5.30
CA TYR A 123 -17.57 -5.23 3.95
C TYR A 123 -16.49 -4.77 2.96
N GLN A 124 -15.62 -3.83 3.40
CA GLN A 124 -14.55 -3.33 2.53
C GLN A 124 -13.53 -4.42 2.18
N ILE A 125 -13.30 -5.41 3.06
CA ILE A 125 -12.41 -6.54 2.79
C ILE A 125 -13.01 -7.47 1.74
N ILE A 126 -14.29 -7.82 1.90
CA ILE A 126 -15.05 -8.63 0.93
C ILE A 126 -15.10 -7.92 -0.43
N HIS A 127 -15.35 -6.60 -0.42
CA HIS A 127 -15.34 -5.78 -1.62
C HIS A 127 -13.97 -5.77 -2.29
N SER A 128 -12.87 -5.61 -1.53
CA SER A 128 -11.50 -5.64 -2.04
C SER A 128 -11.18 -6.98 -2.73
N LYS A 129 -11.59 -8.10 -2.13
CA LYS A 129 -11.46 -9.42 -2.75
C LYS A 129 -12.22 -9.50 -4.07
N ALA A 130 -13.45 -9.00 -4.10
CA ALA A 130 -14.30 -8.99 -5.30
C ALA A 130 -13.74 -8.11 -6.43
N LEU A 131 -12.96 -7.08 -6.09
CA LEU A 131 -12.24 -6.24 -7.06
C LEU A 131 -10.97 -6.90 -7.62
N GLY A 132 -10.50 -7.98 -7.00
CA GLY A 132 -9.30 -8.70 -7.40
C GLY A 132 -8.01 -8.22 -6.72
N ALA A 133 -8.11 -7.67 -5.52
CA ALA A 133 -6.95 -7.36 -4.69
C ALA A 133 -6.20 -8.63 -4.29
N ASP A 134 -4.92 -8.45 -3.98
CA ASP A 134 -4.03 -9.46 -3.41
C ASP A 134 -3.67 -9.11 -1.97
N ALA A 135 -3.62 -7.81 -1.66
CA ALA A 135 -3.33 -7.29 -0.34
C ALA A 135 -4.22 -6.09 0.00
N ILE A 136 -4.41 -5.88 1.30
CA ILE A 136 -5.11 -4.72 1.87
C ILE A 136 -4.23 -4.00 2.88
N LEU A 137 -4.56 -2.73 3.15
CA LEU A 137 -3.93 -1.93 4.19
C LEU A 137 -4.86 -1.76 5.39
N LEU A 138 -4.37 -2.07 6.59
CA LEU A 138 -5.00 -1.71 7.85
C LEU A 138 -4.14 -0.63 8.52
N ILE A 139 -4.74 0.49 8.92
CA ILE A 139 -4.03 1.62 9.52
C ILE A 139 -4.16 1.56 11.04
N ALA A 140 -3.07 1.28 11.73
CA ALA A 140 -3.08 1.12 13.19
C ALA A 140 -3.56 2.38 13.92
N LYS A 141 -3.27 3.57 13.40
CA LYS A 141 -3.65 4.87 14.00
C LYS A 141 -5.18 5.06 14.10
N ILE A 142 -5.97 4.44 13.22
CA ILE A 142 -7.44 4.59 13.19
C ILE A 142 -8.20 3.38 13.74
N LEU A 143 -7.53 2.26 13.98
CA LEU A 143 -8.15 1.02 14.40
C LEU A 143 -7.69 0.60 15.82
N LYS A 144 -8.62 0.01 16.59
CA LYS A 144 -8.29 -0.67 17.85
C LYS A 144 -7.73 -2.06 17.57
N LYS A 145 -6.88 -2.60 18.46
CA LYS A 145 -6.25 -3.92 18.33
C LYS A 145 -7.27 -5.04 18.00
N LYS A 146 -8.39 -5.12 18.73
CA LYS A 146 -9.45 -6.10 18.49
C LYS A 146 -10.03 -6.02 17.07
N LYS A 147 -10.21 -4.78 16.54
CA LYS A 147 -10.74 -4.59 15.18
C LYS A 147 -9.70 -4.96 14.12
N ILE A 148 -8.42 -4.65 14.34
CA ILE A 148 -7.33 -5.09 13.45
C ILE A 148 -7.31 -6.60 13.35
N LYS A 149 -7.33 -7.31 14.49
CA LYS A 149 -7.35 -8.77 14.51
C LYS A 149 -8.55 -9.34 13.74
N LEU A 150 -9.75 -8.83 14.00
CA LEU A 150 -10.97 -9.26 13.32
C LEU A 150 -10.87 -9.08 11.80
N LEU A 151 -10.46 -7.88 11.35
CA LEU A 151 -10.33 -7.57 9.92
C LEU A 151 -9.23 -8.39 9.25
N ALA A 152 -8.09 -8.58 9.92
CA ALA A 152 -6.99 -9.38 9.40
C ALA A 152 -7.36 -10.87 9.30
N THR A 153 -8.04 -11.44 10.29
CA THR A 153 -8.56 -12.82 10.24
C THR A 153 -9.48 -13.03 9.04
N LEU A 154 -10.43 -12.09 8.81
CA LEU A 154 -11.31 -12.16 7.64
C LEU A 154 -10.53 -12.04 6.33
N ALA A 155 -9.57 -11.12 6.24
CA ALA A 155 -8.74 -10.97 5.05
C ALA A 155 -7.99 -12.26 4.72
N LYS A 156 -7.37 -12.90 5.72
CA LYS A 156 -6.66 -14.17 5.55
C LYS A 156 -7.59 -15.30 5.12
N SER A 157 -8.80 -15.41 5.68
CA SER A 157 -9.78 -16.44 5.26
C SER A 157 -10.17 -16.31 3.79
N LEU A 158 -10.10 -15.10 3.23
CA LEU A 158 -10.32 -14.82 1.80
C LEU A 158 -9.03 -14.92 0.96
N GLY A 159 -7.89 -15.28 1.57
CA GLY A 159 -6.59 -15.39 0.92
C GLY A 159 -5.91 -14.06 0.61
N LEU A 160 -6.38 -12.93 1.17
CA LEU A 160 -5.75 -11.63 1.07
C LEU A 160 -4.58 -11.51 2.05
N GLU A 161 -3.49 -10.89 1.64
CA GLU A 161 -2.42 -10.47 2.55
C GLU A 161 -2.75 -9.13 3.23
N VAL A 162 -2.27 -8.97 4.46
CA VAL A 162 -2.54 -7.78 5.28
C VAL A 162 -1.26 -7.02 5.56
N ILE A 163 -1.23 -5.75 5.15
CA ILE A 163 -0.23 -4.79 5.60
C ILE A 163 -0.81 -4.02 6.78
N LEU A 164 -0.12 -4.03 7.92
CA LEU A 164 -0.43 -3.14 9.04
C LEU A 164 0.48 -1.92 9.00
N GLU A 165 -0.13 -0.76 8.73
CA GLU A 165 0.57 0.53 8.69
C GLU A 165 0.72 1.11 10.08
N LEU A 166 1.97 1.37 10.50
CA LEU A 166 2.36 1.90 11.79
C LEU A 166 2.85 3.34 11.65
N HIS A 167 2.50 4.21 12.61
CA HIS A 167 2.88 5.62 12.65
C HIS A 167 3.66 5.99 13.92
N SER A 168 3.59 5.16 14.96
CA SER A 168 4.16 5.45 16.27
C SER A 168 4.52 4.19 17.04
N LYS A 169 5.32 4.35 18.11
CA LYS A 169 5.66 3.25 19.03
C LYS A 169 4.43 2.57 19.64
N THR A 170 3.38 3.33 19.91
CA THR A 170 2.14 2.79 20.51
C THR A 170 1.40 1.83 19.57
N ASP A 171 1.59 1.95 18.26
CA ASP A 171 0.96 1.06 17.28
C ASP A 171 1.54 -0.35 17.28
N ILE A 172 2.78 -0.53 17.79
CA ILE A 172 3.46 -1.83 17.87
C ILE A 172 2.64 -2.82 18.72
N SER A 173 2.00 -2.36 19.79
CA SER A 173 1.14 -3.19 20.64
C SER A 173 -0.09 -3.78 19.92
N LYS A 174 -0.40 -3.27 18.71
CA LYS A 174 -1.52 -3.72 17.88
C LYS A 174 -1.15 -4.80 16.88
N ILE A 175 0.15 -5.12 16.74
CA ILE A 175 0.63 -6.21 15.89
C ILE A 175 0.05 -7.53 16.39
N SER A 176 -0.35 -8.40 15.46
CA SER A 176 -0.86 -9.73 15.72
C SER A 176 -0.41 -10.71 14.63
N ASP A 177 -0.55 -12.02 14.87
CA ASP A 177 -0.05 -13.08 13.98
C ASP A 177 -0.79 -13.15 12.64
N GLU A 178 -1.96 -12.53 12.55
CA GLU A 178 -2.73 -12.44 11.31
C GLU A 178 -2.15 -11.44 10.30
N ILE A 179 -1.18 -10.60 10.70
CA ILE A 179 -0.53 -9.63 9.83
C ILE A 179 0.56 -10.33 8.99
N ASP A 180 0.67 -9.94 7.73
CA ASP A 180 1.66 -10.50 6.80
C ASP A 180 2.88 -9.61 6.60
N ILE A 181 2.68 -8.29 6.59
CA ILE A 181 3.70 -7.28 6.31
C ILE A 181 3.47 -6.10 7.26
N LEU A 182 4.55 -5.52 7.78
CA LEU A 182 4.49 -4.27 8.54
C LEU A 182 4.93 -3.11 7.66
N GLY A 183 4.13 -2.05 7.62
CA GLY A 183 4.44 -0.79 6.94
C GLY A 183 4.76 0.29 7.95
N ILE A 184 5.90 0.98 7.83
CA ILE A 184 6.17 2.20 8.59
C ILE A 184 5.94 3.40 7.68
N ASN A 185 4.93 4.21 8.01
CA ASN A 185 4.63 5.41 7.27
C ASN A 185 5.38 6.62 7.86
N ASN A 186 6.29 7.19 7.08
CA ASN A 186 7.05 8.38 7.45
C ASN A 186 6.21 9.66 7.40
N ARG A 187 4.96 9.59 6.92
CA ARG A 187 4.02 10.72 6.93
C ARG A 187 3.15 10.67 8.17
N ASP A 188 3.14 11.74 8.94
CA ASP A 188 2.13 11.92 9.99
C ASP A 188 0.77 12.25 9.35
N LEU A 189 -0.24 11.42 9.61
CA LEU A 189 -1.58 11.59 9.04
C LEU A 189 -2.37 12.77 9.66
N SER A 190 -1.89 13.37 10.73
CA SER A 190 -2.54 14.51 11.38
C SER A 190 -2.02 15.84 10.84
N THR A 191 -0.71 15.94 10.59
CA THR A 191 -0.02 17.16 10.12
C THR A 191 0.34 17.11 8.65
N LEU A 192 0.30 15.92 8.04
CA LEU A 192 0.76 15.58 6.67
C LEU A 192 2.27 15.79 6.45
N ASN A 193 3.03 16.13 7.49
CA ASN A 193 4.48 16.26 7.42
C ASN A 193 5.16 14.90 7.17
N VAL A 194 6.27 14.91 6.45
CA VAL A 194 7.06 13.72 6.13
C VAL A 194 8.44 13.84 6.75
N ASP A 195 8.81 12.85 7.55
CA ASP A 195 10.14 12.71 8.14
C ASP A 195 10.63 11.26 7.95
N ILE A 196 11.57 11.06 7.03
CA ILE A 196 12.11 9.73 6.73
C ILE A 196 12.84 9.10 7.93
N HIS A 197 13.32 9.92 8.86
CA HIS A 197 13.96 9.46 10.08
C HIS A 197 12.94 8.90 11.09
N ASN A 198 11.64 9.14 10.87
CA ASN A 198 10.60 8.53 11.69
C ASN A 198 10.69 6.99 11.69
N SER A 199 11.07 6.39 10.55
CA SER A 199 11.33 4.96 10.44
C SER A 199 12.37 4.45 11.46
N ASN A 200 13.38 5.26 11.79
CA ASN A 200 14.42 4.86 12.74
C ASN A 200 13.94 4.91 14.21
N LYS A 201 12.97 5.78 14.52
CA LYS A 201 12.56 6.06 15.92
C LYS A 201 12.02 4.83 16.65
N PHE A 202 11.47 3.85 15.94
CA PHE A 202 10.88 2.66 16.56
C PHE A 202 11.14 1.35 15.80
N TYR A 203 11.95 1.37 14.73
CA TYR A 203 12.31 0.17 13.98
C TYR A 203 12.88 -0.94 14.87
N SER A 204 13.73 -0.60 15.83
CA SER A 204 14.35 -1.56 16.76
C SER A 204 13.35 -2.31 17.64
N LEU A 205 12.17 -1.74 17.86
CA LEU A 205 11.10 -2.32 18.67
C LEU A 205 10.17 -3.24 17.88
N ILE A 206 10.30 -3.29 16.55
CA ILE A 206 9.43 -4.10 15.68
C ILE A 206 9.91 -5.55 15.69
N PRO A 207 9.00 -6.54 15.81
CA PRO A 207 9.32 -7.95 15.69
C PRO A 207 9.96 -8.28 14.34
N LYS A 208 11.08 -9.01 14.33
CA LYS A 208 11.89 -9.28 13.13
C LYS A 208 11.36 -10.42 12.25
N ASN A 209 10.33 -11.13 12.68
CA ASN A 209 9.68 -12.22 11.92
C ASN A 209 8.79 -11.71 10.77
N PHE A 210 8.50 -10.40 10.70
CA PHE A 210 7.75 -9.78 9.62
C PHE A 210 8.66 -9.14 8.59
N PRO A 211 8.34 -9.22 7.29
CA PRO A 211 8.92 -8.28 6.32
C PRO A 211 8.40 -6.87 6.61
N ILE A 212 9.30 -5.89 6.54
CA ILE A 212 9.00 -4.49 6.89
C ILE A 212 9.20 -3.63 5.66
N ILE A 213 8.19 -2.81 5.34
CA ILE A 213 8.26 -1.81 4.26
C ILE A 213 8.26 -0.40 4.83
N SER A 214 8.95 0.52 4.15
CA SER A 214 8.88 1.96 4.44
C SER A 214 8.00 2.66 3.41
N GLU A 215 7.16 3.56 3.88
CA GLU A 215 6.21 4.32 3.07
C GLU A 215 6.40 5.83 3.28
N SER A 216 6.21 6.61 2.23
CA SER A 216 6.38 8.07 2.20
C SER A 216 7.83 8.56 2.38
N GLY A 217 8.16 9.71 1.76
CA GLY A 217 9.44 10.39 1.94
C GLY A 217 10.62 9.79 1.20
N ILE A 218 10.40 8.85 0.30
CA ILE A 218 11.46 8.21 -0.48
C ILE A 218 11.57 8.91 -1.83
N TYR A 219 12.55 9.81 -1.98
CA TYR A 219 12.72 10.64 -3.18
C TYR A 219 13.97 10.31 -3.97
N ASN A 220 14.97 9.68 -3.34
CA ASN A 220 16.26 9.38 -3.96
C ASN A 220 16.82 8.06 -3.45
N ILE A 221 17.92 7.64 -4.05
CA ILE A 221 18.56 6.35 -3.77
C ILE A 221 19.18 6.31 -2.36
N ASN A 222 19.69 7.44 -1.88
CA ASN A 222 20.28 7.51 -0.53
C ASN A 222 19.24 7.19 0.54
N ASN A 223 17.97 7.58 0.31
CA ASN A 223 16.86 7.21 1.20
C ASN A 223 16.67 5.68 1.24
N ILE A 224 16.78 4.99 0.10
CA ILE A 224 16.70 3.52 0.04
C ILE A 224 17.83 2.89 0.86
N PHE A 225 19.07 3.35 0.69
CA PHE A 225 20.21 2.80 1.41
C PHE A 225 20.15 3.07 2.90
N PHE A 226 19.75 4.26 3.31
CA PHE A 226 19.52 4.57 4.71
C PHE A 226 18.53 3.59 5.35
N LEU A 227 17.37 3.41 4.73
CA LEU A 227 16.34 2.51 5.22
C LEU A 227 16.76 1.03 5.14
N LYS A 228 17.48 0.66 4.09
CA LYS A 228 18.01 -0.71 3.94
C LYS A 228 19.02 -1.06 5.04
N LYS A 229 19.91 -0.13 5.41
CA LYS A 229 20.84 -0.30 6.55
C LYS A 229 20.09 -0.51 7.88
N LEU A 230 18.91 0.09 8.04
CA LEU A 230 18.05 -0.16 9.19
C LEU A 230 17.39 -1.56 9.13
N GLY A 231 17.33 -2.21 7.96
CA GLY A 231 16.77 -3.56 7.79
C GLY A 231 15.42 -3.61 7.08
N PHE A 232 14.97 -2.53 6.45
CA PHE A 232 13.75 -2.56 5.63
C PHE A 232 13.90 -3.47 4.43
N ASN A 233 12.83 -4.21 4.10
CA ASN A 233 12.79 -5.20 3.03
C ASN A 233 12.18 -4.66 1.74
N GLY A 234 11.27 -3.67 1.84
CA GLY A 234 10.56 -3.10 0.71
C GLY A 234 10.25 -1.61 0.90
N PHE A 235 9.88 -0.96 -0.21
CA PHE A 235 9.71 0.49 -0.28
C PHE A 235 8.49 0.84 -1.11
N LEU A 236 7.51 1.51 -0.51
CA LEU A 236 6.32 1.99 -1.21
C LEU A 236 6.54 3.43 -1.67
N ILE A 237 6.57 3.62 -2.99
CA ILE A 237 6.94 4.89 -3.63
C ILE A 237 5.86 5.33 -4.61
N GLY A 238 5.30 6.50 -4.40
CA GLY A 238 4.32 7.11 -5.31
C GLY A 238 4.70 8.52 -5.71
N GLU A 239 4.84 9.39 -4.73
CA GLU A 239 5.03 10.82 -4.95
C GLU A 239 6.25 11.14 -5.82
N LYS A 240 7.38 10.45 -5.62
CA LYS A 240 8.59 10.60 -6.44
C LYS A 240 8.32 10.37 -7.93
N PHE A 241 7.52 9.36 -8.26
CA PHE A 241 7.21 9.02 -9.64
C PHE A 241 6.15 9.96 -10.21
N LEU A 242 5.06 10.12 -9.48
CA LEU A 242 3.88 10.87 -9.92
C LEU A 242 4.10 12.40 -10.02
N SER A 243 5.14 12.93 -9.39
CA SER A 243 5.53 14.35 -9.51
C SER A 243 6.43 14.62 -10.72
N SER A 244 6.84 13.60 -11.48
CA SER A 244 7.63 13.78 -12.70
C SER A 244 6.72 13.98 -13.91
N PHE A 245 7.24 14.59 -14.98
CA PHE A 245 6.53 14.74 -16.25
C PHE A 245 6.15 13.36 -16.84
N ASN A 246 7.03 12.38 -16.72
CA ASN A 246 6.78 10.99 -17.13
C ASN A 246 6.99 10.04 -15.93
N PRO A 247 5.90 9.64 -15.22
CA PRO A 247 5.98 8.77 -14.06
C PRO A 247 6.56 7.38 -14.32
N GLY A 248 6.27 6.80 -15.48
CA GLY A 248 6.77 5.49 -15.88
C GLY A 248 8.29 5.49 -16.06
N ASP A 249 8.82 6.47 -16.80
CA ASP A 249 10.26 6.64 -16.97
C ASP A 249 10.96 6.96 -15.66
N SER A 250 10.36 7.81 -14.83
CA SER A 250 10.89 8.10 -13.48
C SER A 250 11.03 6.83 -12.65
N CYS A 251 10.02 5.96 -12.66
CA CYS A 251 10.05 4.66 -11.98
C CYS A 251 11.15 3.76 -12.56
N LYS A 252 11.23 3.64 -13.88
CA LYS A 252 12.22 2.81 -14.60
C LYS A 252 13.65 3.22 -14.28
N GLN A 253 13.96 4.53 -14.35
CA GLN A 253 15.28 5.03 -14.02
C GLN A 253 15.63 4.82 -12.55
N PHE A 254 14.66 5.07 -11.65
CA PHE A 254 14.86 4.87 -10.22
C PHE A 254 15.20 3.41 -9.90
N ILE A 255 14.40 2.46 -10.37
CA ILE A 255 14.61 1.02 -10.12
C ILE A 255 15.91 0.54 -10.77
N LYS A 256 16.22 0.99 -11.99
CA LYS A 256 17.50 0.69 -12.66
C LYS A 256 18.70 1.12 -11.82
N ASN A 257 18.65 2.33 -11.26
CA ASN A 257 19.72 2.87 -10.44
C ASN A 257 19.85 2.12 -9.10
N VAL A 258 18.72 1.80 -8.46
CA VAL A 258 18.69 0.96 -7.24
C VAL A 258 19.34 -0.40 -7.50
N LYS A 259 19.03 -1.05 -8.63
CA LYS A 259 19.62 -2.35 -9.02
C LYS A 259 21.14 -2.28 -9.28
N LYS A 260 21.61 -1.21 -9.92
CA LYS A 260 23.06 -1.02 -10.15
C LYS A 260 23.84 -1.01 -8.82
N ILE A 261 23.37 -0.26 -7.86
CA ILE A 261 24.06 -0.13 -6.57
C ILE A 261 23.90 -1.39 -5.73
N LYS A 262 22.75 -2.09 -5.79
CA LYS A 262 22.59 -3.42 -5.18
C LYS A 262 23.72 -4.37 -5.61
N ASN A 263 24.02 -4.44 -6.91
CA ASN A 263 25.08 -5.31 -7.43
C ASN A 263 26.48 -4.90 -6.95
N MET A 264 26.70 -3.62 -6.68
CA MET A 264 27.95 -3.15 -6.06
C MET A 264 28.04 -3.56 -4.58
N TRP A 265 26.93 -3.51 -3.85
CA TRP A 265 26.88 -3.89 -2.43
C TRP A 265 27.13 -5.40 -2.22
N ILE A 266 26.57 -6.25 -3.06
CA ILE A 266 26.76 -7.72 -2.99
C ILE A 266 28.22 -8.11 -3.28
N LYS A 267 28.96 -7.29 -4.04
CA LYS A 267 30.38 -7.55 -4.35
C LYS A 267 31.34 -7.12 -3.23
N ILE A 268 30.86 -6.37 -2.23
CA ILE A 268 31.66 -5.80 -1.12
C ILE A 268 31.45 -6.60 0.19
N GLN A 269 30.41 -7.45 0.24
CA GLN A 269 30.20 -8.43 1.33
C GLN A 269 30.76 -9.80 0.96
#